data_445efba5ace4d1b8399f84691a7198ad
#
_entry.id   445efba5ace4d1b8399f84691a7198ad
#
_cell.length_a   1.000
_cell.length_b   1.000
_cell.length_c   1.000
_cell.angle_alpha   90.00
_cell.angle_beta   90.00
_cell.angle_gamma   90.00
#
_symmetry.space_group_name_H-M   'P 1'
#
loop_
_entity.id
_entity.type
_entity.pdbx_description
1 polymer ?
#
loop_
_entity_poly.entity_id
_entity_poly.type
_entity_poly.pdbx_seq_one_letter_code
_entity_poly.pdbx_strand_id
1 'polypeptide(L)'
;MSGLMSISEQDRKWAEKALSDFPCTTSYGLGLPQYFEDEWENGLSDADVKEIILARDFLSGFPYNWNTSKSSPTSSFLKNFIGNRQGVYVCEGAVVLAAQALGIPVKSSGSHHAQIGIDKRTLNSLKA
;
A
#
# COMPACT_ATOMS: atom_id res chain seq x y z
N MET A 1 -16.51 12.22 -20.85
CA MET A 1 -15.37 11.94 -20.55
C MET A 1 -15.15 11.18 -19.34
N SER A 2 -14.63 10.32 -19.37
CA SER A 2 -14.41 9.52 -18.25
C SER A 2 -13.15 9.86 -17.54
N GLY A 3 -12.68 11.01 -17.76
CA GLY A 3 -11.44 11.42 -17.16
C GLY A 3 -11.37 11.23 -15.67
N LEU A 4 -12.53 11.02 -15.09
CA LEU A 4 -12.60 10.78 -13.67
C LEU A 4 -11.65 9.74 -13.18
N MET A 5 -11.41 8.72 -13.98
CA MET A 5 -10.59 7.63 -13.55
C MET A 5 -9.24 7.62 -14.25
N SER A 6 -8.92 8.68 -14.93
CA SER A 6 -7.62 8.79 -15.61
C SER A 6 -6.51 8.80 -14.59
N ILE A 7 -5.49 8.05 -14.88
CA ILE A 7 -4.28 8.04 -14.08
C ILE A 7 -3.28 8.96 -14.74
N SER A 8 -2.73 9.89 -13.99
CA SER A 8 -1.72 10.77 -14.54
C SER A 8 -0.47 9.98 -14.87
N GLU A 9 0.25 10.45 -15.88
CA GLU A 9 1.52 9.85 -16.25
C GLU A 9 2.50 9.86 -15.06
N GLN A 10 2.45 10.94 -14.29
CA GLN A 10 3.29 11.10 -13.11
C GLN A 10 2.99 10.05 -12.05
N ASP A 11 1.72 9.78 -11.82
CA ASP A 11 1.31 8.76 -10.85
C ASP A 11 1.72 7.37 -11.31
N ARG A 12 1.56 7.08 -12.60
CA ARG A 12 1.98 5.80 -13.14
C ARG A 12 3.49 5.61 -12.98
N LYS A 13 4.27 6.64 -13.29
CA LYS A 13 5.72 6.59 -13.13
C LYS A 13 6.11 6.37 -11.68
N TRP A 14 5.39 7.01 -10.76
CA TRP A 14 5.65 6.84 -9.34
C TRP A 14 5.42 5.39 -8.91
N ALA A 15 4.29 4.82 -9.32
CA ALA A 15 3.96 3.44 -8.96
C ALA A 15 4.93 2.43 -9.58
N GLU A 16 5.29 2.63 -10.83
CA GLU A 16 6.22 1.74 -11.52
C GLU A 16 7.62 1.82 -10.91
N LYS A 17 8.06 3.02 -10.55
CA LYS A 17 9.34 3.18 -9.88
C LYS A 17 9.32 2.50 -8.50
N ALA A 18 8.23 2.66 -7.77
CA ALA A 18 8.09 2.02 -6.47
C ALA A 18 8.24 0.50 -6.59
N LEU A 19 7.57 -0.11 -7.55
CA LEU A 19 7.68 -1.55 -7.75
C LEU A 19 9.08 -1.95 -8.17
N SER A 20 9.73 -1.15 -9.00
CA SER A 20 11.11 -1.40 -9.41
C SER A 20 12.07 -1.35 -8.23
N ASP A 21 11.86 -0.42 -7.31
CA ASP A 21 12.70 -0.27 -6.12
C ASP A 21 12.44 -1.37 -5.08
N PHE A 22 11.23 -1.94 -5.07
CA PHE A 22 10.84 -2.95 -4.09
C PHE A 22 10.25 -4.18 -4.79
N PRO A 23 11.07 -4.89 -5.56
CA PRO A 23 10.56 -5.98 -6.42
C PRO A 23 10.06 -7.20 -5.67
N CYS A 24 10.35 -7.31 -4.37
CA CYS A 24 9.84 -8.42 -3.57
C CYS A 24 8.42 -8.19 -3.05
N THR A 25 7.85 -7.02 -3.29
CA THR A 25 6.47 -6.75 -2.92
C THR A 25 5.56 -7.20 -4.04
N THR A 26 4.52 -7.94 -3.69
CA THR A 26 3.54 -8.47 -4.64
C THR A 26 2.18 -7.89 -4.34
N SER A 27 1.20 -8.17 -5.18
CA SER A 27 -0.18 -7.72 -4.94
C SER A 27 -0.76 -8.27 -3.63
N TYR A 28 -0.16 -9.32 -3.09
CA TYR A 28 -0.59 -9.92 -1.83
C TYR A 28 0.12 -9.33 -0.60
N GLY A 29 1.15 -8.51 -0.80
CA GLY A 29 1.92 -7.93 0.29
C GLY A 29 3.40 -8.24 0.15
N LEU A 30 4.07 -8.53 1.26
CA LEU A 30 5.47 -8.95 1.22
C LEU A 30 5.55 -10.36 0.68
N GLY A 31 6.46 -10.57 -0.24
CA GLY A 31 6.52 -11.69 -1.13
C GLY A 31 6.43 -13.07 -0.55
N LEU A 32 5.76 -13.94 -1.24
CA LEU A 32 5.81 -15.38 -1.15
C LEU A 32 5.20 -15.88 -2.44
N PRO A 33 5.80 -15.53 -3.53
CA PRO A 33 5.14 -15.72 -4.82
C PRO A 33 4.99 -17.17 -5.24
N GLN A 34 5.71 -18.09 -4.64
CA GLN A 34 5.65 -19.46 -5.10
C GLN A 34 4.30 -20.12 -4.88
N TYR A 35 3.45 -19.55 -4.05
CA TYR A 35 2.13 -20.10 -3.77
C TYR A 35 1.00 -19.28 -4.37
N PHE A 36 1.30 -18.16 -4.98
CA PHE A 36 0.27 -17.24 -5.48
C PHE A 36 0.72 -16.66 -6.81
N GLU A 37 -0.21 -16.53 -7.74
CA GLU A 37 0.06 -15.77 -8.94
C GLU A 37 0.05 -14.30 -8.59
N ASP A 38 1.17 -13.64 -8.82
CA ASP A 38 1.25 -12.22 -8.58
C ASP A 38 0.65 -11.47 -9.77
N GLU A 39 -0.40 -10.71 -9.49
CA GLU A 39 -1.06 -9.93 -10.53
C GLU A 39 -0.15 -8.87 -11.14
N TRP A 40 0.91 -8.51 -10.45
CA TRP A 40 1.85 -7.49 -10.92
C TRP A 40 3.00 -8.05 -11.75
N GLU A 41 3.05 -9.36 -11.92
CA GLU A 41 4.14 -10.02 -12.61
C GLU A 41 4.33 -9.49 -14.04
N ASN A 42 3.26 -9.16 -14.70
CA ASN A 42 3.29 -8.65 -16.07
C ASN A 42 3.12 -7.13 -16.13
N GLY A 43 3.40 -6.44 -15.04
CA GLY A 43 3.27 -5.01 -14.96
C GLY A 43 2.00 -4.57 -14.25
N LEU A 44 1.86 -3.28 -14.06
CA LEU A 44 0.74 -2.71 -13.32
C LEU A 44 -0.36 -2.27 -14.28
N SER A 45 -1.58 -2.76 -14.04
CA SER A 45 -2.74 -2.26 -14.77
C SER A 45 -3.12 -0.87 -14.25
N ASP A 46 -4.02 -0.19 -14.94
CA ASP A 46 -4.50 1.11 -14.45
C ASP A 46 -5.17 0.96 -13.08
N ALA A 47 -5.90 -0.12 -12.85
CA ALA A 47 -6.51 -0.37 -11.55
C ALA A 47 -5.45 -0.55 -10.48
N ASP A 48 -4.37 -1.27 -10.79
CA ASP A 48 -3.27 -1.47 -9.84
C ASP A 48 -2.63 -0.14 -9.46
N VAL A 49 -2.35 0.69 -10.45
CA VAL A 49 -1.76 2.01 -10.21
C VAL A 49 -2.68 2.85 -9.33
N LYS A 50 -3.97 2.82 -9.62
CA LYS A 50 -4.93 3.59 -8.83
C LYS A 50 -4.93 3.16 -7.37
N GLU A 51 -4.90 1.86 -7.10
CA GLU A 51 -4.86 1.35 -5.73
C GLU A 51 -3.59 1.82 -5.00
N ILE A 52 -2.45 1.74 -5.68
CA ILE A 52 -1.17 2.18 -5.11
C ILE A 52 -1.21 3.67 -4.78
N ILE A 53 -1.75 4.49 -5.69
CA ILE A 53 -1.81 5.92 -5.48
C ILE A 53 -2.78 6.30 -4.36
N LEU A 54 -3.90 5.59 -4.26
CA LEU A 54 -4.83 5.81 -3.14
C LEU A 54 -4.15 5.51 -1.81
N ALA A 55 -3.39 4.42 -1.75
CA ALA A 55 -2.66 4.07 -0.54
C ALA A 55 -1.58 5.12 -0.24
N ARG A 56 -0.84 5.56 -1.25
CA ARG A 56 0.17 6.60 -1.08
C ARG A 56 -0.43 7.87 -0.51
N ASP A 57 -1.52 8.33 -1.11
CA ASP A 57 -2.14 9.59 -0.71
C ASP A 57 -2.69 9.50 0.72
N PHE A 58 -3.24 8.36 1.08
CA PHE A 58 -3.70 8.14 2.44
C PHE A 58 -2.54 8.17 3.43
N LEU A 59 -1.50 7.37 3.15
CA LEU A 59 -0.37 7.21 4.06
C LEU A 59 0.47 8.46 4.20
N SER A 60 0.58 9.25 3.14
CA SER A 60 1.42 10.45 3.17
C SER A 60 0.90 11.51 4.13
N GLY A 61 -0.35 11.41 4.57
CA GLY A 61 -0.92 12.33 5.54
C GLY A 61 -0.65 11.95 6.99
N PHE A 62 0.06 10.85 7.24
CA PHE A 62 0.29 10.37 8.60
C PHE A 62 1.72 10.60 9.03
N PRO A 63 1.93 10.99 10.31
CA PRO A 63 3.26 10.89 10.89
C PRO A 63 3.63 9.41 11.01
N TYR A 64 4.90 9.08 10.86
CA TYR A 64 5.34 7.71 10.99
C TYR A 64 6.46 7.62 12.01
N ASN A 65 6.60 6.42 12.59
CA ASN A 65 7.62 6.14 13.58
C ASN A 65 8.89 5.64 12.89
N TRP A 66 10.02 5.76 13.58
CA TRP A 66 11.29 5.27 13.05
C TRP A 66 11.28 3.75 12.88
N ASN A 67 10.52 3.06 13.71
CA ASN A 67 10.43 1.61 13.70
C ASN A 67 8.99 1.17 13.87
N THR A 68 8.70 -0.05 13.41
CA THR A 68 7.41 -0.66 13.70
C THR A 68 7.40 -1.16 15.14
N SER A 69 6.21 -1.33 15.68
CA SER A 69 6.02 -1.90 17.01
C SER A 69 4.85 -2.87 16.97
N LYS A 70 4.60 -3.53 18.09
CA LYS A 70 3.46 -4.45 18.19
C LYS A 70 2.12 -3.74 17.97
N SER A 71 2.08 -2.44 18.24
CA SER A 71 0.85 -1.66 18.06
C SER A 71 0.74 -1.04 16.67
N SER A 72 1.75 -1.20 15.82
CA SER A 72 1.66 -0.69 14.46
C SER A 72 0.55 -1.41 13.70
N PRO A 73 -0.25 -0.68 12.91
CA PRO A 73 -1.30 -1.34 12.14
C PRO A 73 -0.70 -2.27 11.10
N THR A 74 -1.45 -3.32 10.75
CA THR A 74 -1.02 -4.25 9.72
C THR A 74 -1.47 -3.76 8.35
N SER A 75 -0.79 -4.24 7.33
CA SER A 75 -1.18 -3.96 5.95
C SER A 75 -2.59 -4.46 5.65
N SER A 76 -2.97 -5.59 6.24
CA SER A 76 -4.32 -6.14 6.07
C SER A 76 -5.39 -5.22 6.66
N PHE A 77 -5.14 -4.70 7.86
CA PHE A 77 -6.06 -3.75 8.47
C PHE A 77 -6.16 -2.47 7.64
N LEU A 78 -5.01 -1.95 7.21
CA LEU A 78 -4.99 -0.69 6.47
C LEU A 78 -5.67 -0.79 5.11
N LYS A 79 -5.52 -1.91 4.40
CA LYS A 79 -6.19 -2.04 3.11
C LYS A 79 -7.71 -1.98 3.27
N ASN A 80 -8.22 -2.61 4.31
CA ASN A 80 -9.66 -2.58 4.59
C ASN A 80 -10.11 -1.18 5.02
N PHE A 81 -9.31 -0.52 5.85
CA PHE A 81 -9.61 0.82 6.31
C PHE A 81 -9.67 1.81 5.14
N ILE A 82 -8.65 1.78 4.28
CA ILE A 82 -8.59 2.67 3.12
C ILE A 82 -9.73 2.37 2.15
N GLY A 83 -9.96 1.09 1.87
CA GLY A 83 -11.00 0.68 0.95
C GLY A 83 -12.38 1.12 1.43
N ASN A 84 -12.66 0.96 2.71
CA ASN A 84 -13.94 1.36 3.28
C ASN A 84 -14.13 2.88 3.23
N ARG A 85 -13.07 3.65 3.50
CA ARG A 85 -13.18 5.10 3.45
C ARG A 85 -13.36 5.61 2.01
N GLN A 86 -12.70 4.98 1.06
CA GLN A 86 -12.73 5.44 -0.33
C GLN A 86 -13.83 4.78 -1.16
N GLY A 87 -14.46 3.75 -0.62
CA GLY A 87 -15.51 3.03 -1.35
C GLY A 87 -14.97 2.22 -2.51
N VAL A 88 -13.71 1.81 -2.46
CA VAL A 88 -13.09 1.03 -3.53
C VAL A 88 -12.23 -0.07 -2.93
N TYR A 89 -11.94 -1.08 -3.73
CA TYR A 89 -11.03 -2.14 -3.32
C TYR A 89 -9.59 -1.66 -3.42
N VAL A 90 -8.81 -1.98 -2.40
CA VAL A 90 -7.37 -1.72 -2.39
C VAL A 90 -6.69 -3.02 -1.95
N CYS A 91 -5.74 -3.52 -2.73
CA CYS A 91 -5.06 -4.75 -2.35
C CYS A 91 -4.01 -4.47 -1.28
N GLU A 92 -3.67 -5.51 -0.55
CA GLU A 92 -2.70 -5.38 0.55
C GLU A 92 -1.32 -4.96 0.04
N GLY A 93 -0.92 -5.49 -1.11
CA GLY A 93 0.35 -5.12 -1.72
C GLY A 93 0.47 -3.65 -2.05
N ALA A 94 -0.64 -3.00 -2.43
CA ALA A 94 -0.64 -1.57 -2.71
C ALA A 94 -0.26 -0.77 -1.47
N VAL A 95 -0.77 -1.17 -0.31
CA VAL A 95 -0.44 -0.52 0.96
C VAL A 95 1.04 -0.72 1.31
N VAL A 96 1.52 -1.95 1.19
CA VAL A 96 2.92 -2.26 1.50
C VAL A 96 3.86 -1.49 0.59
N LEU A 97 3.59 -1.52 -0.72
CA LEU A 97 4.43 -0.86 -1.70
C LEU A 97 4.46 0.66 -1.49
N ALA A 98 3.30 1.26 -1.27
CA ALA A 98 3.22 2.69 -1.03
C ALA A 98 4.00 3.09 0.22
N ALA A 99 3.86 2.32 1.30
CA ALA A 99 4.60 2.59 2.53
C ALA A 99 6.10 2.52 2.31
N GLN A 100 6.57 1.47 1.62
CA GLN A 100 7.99 1.31 1.33
C GLN A 100 8.53 2.48 0.51
N ALA A 101 7.81 2.87 -0.52
CA ALA A 101 8.25 3.96 -1.41
C ALA A 101 8.24 5.32 -0.72
N LEU A 102 7.38 5.51 0.27
CA LEU A 102 7.34 6.74 1.06
C LEU A 102 8.40 6.76 2.17
N GLY A 103 9.11 5.66 2.38
CA GLY A 103 10.11 5.58 3.44
C GLY A 103 9.51 5.27 4.81
N ILE A 104 8.27 4.84 4.87
CA ILE A 104 7.62 4.43 6.12
C ILE A 104 8.14 3.03 6.48
N PRO A 105 8.56 2.80 7.72
CA PRO A 105 9.05 1.47 8.12
C PRO A 105 8.01 0.38 7.89
N VAL A 106 8.44 -0.73 7.31
CA VAL A 106 7.60 -1.88 7.05
C VAL A 106 8.32 -3.12 7.56
N LYS A 107 7.62 -3.93 8.35
CA LYS A 107 8.19 -5.13 8.91
C LYS A 107 7.27 -6.31 8.67
N SER A 108 7.85 -7.42 8.21
CA SER A 108 7.08 -8.67 8.04
C SER A 108 6.55 -9.15 9.38
N SER A 109 5.32 -9.63 9.38
CA SER A 109 4.72 -10.22 10.57
C SER A 109 4.68 -11.75 10.49
N GLY A 110 5.59 -12.34 9.72
CA GLY A 110 5.72 -13.79 9.62
C GLY A 110 5.02 -14.39 8.40
N SER A 111 4.39 -13.57 7.58
CA SER A 111 3.71 -14.01 6.36
C SER A 111 3.80 -12.88 5.35
N HIS A 112 2.90 -12.88 4.36
CA HIS A 112 2.84 -11.77 3.39
C HIS A 112 2.27 -10.49 4.02
N HIS A 113 1.70 -10.58 5.22
CA HIS A 113 1.23 -9.38 5.93
C HIS A 113 2.42 -8.63 6.52
N ALA A 114 2.24 -7.33 6.71
CA ALA A 114 3.29 -6.48 7.25
C ALA A 114 2.73 -5.51 8.28
N GLN A 115 3.59 -5.10 9.21
CA GLN A 115 3.28 -3.99 10.09
C GLN A 115 3.80 -2.70 9.43
N ILE A 116 2.97 -1.68 9.43
CA ILE A 116 3.26 -0.40 8.80
C ILE A 116 3.48 0.64 9.90
N GLY A 117 4.62 1.29 9.89
CA GLY A 117 5.06 2.16 10.99
C GLY A 117 4.43 3.53 11.04
N ILE A 118 3.14 3.66 10.80
CA ILE A 118 2.44 4.93 10.96
C ILE A 118 1.91 5.08 12.39
N ASP A 119 1.61 6.31 12.77
CA ASP A 119 1.14 6.60 14.11
C ASP A 119 -0.29 6.11 14.31
N LYS A 120 -0.46 5.16 15.22
CA LYS A 120 -1.76 4.56 15.49
C LYS A 120 -2.75 5.54 16.12
N ARG A 121 -2.26 6.50 16.86
CA ARG A 121 -3.14 7.51 17.49
C ARG A 121 -3.85 8.32 16.42
N THR A 122 -3.10 8.75 15.40
CA THR A 122 -3.68 9.49 14.28
C THR A 122 -4.69 8.62 13.55
N LEU A 123 -4.35 7.36 13.32
CA LEU A 123 -5.27 6.43 12.67
C LEU A 123 -6.55 6.27 13.50
N ASN A 124 -6.43 6.09 14.80
CA ASN A 124 -7.58 5.91 15.69
C ASN A 124 -8.48 7.15 15.69
N SER A 125 -7.92 8.34 15.59
CA SER A 125 -8.71 9.57 15.57
C SER A 125 -9.60 9.64 14.33
N LEU A 126 -9.20 9.01 13.23
CA LEU A 126 -10.01 8.98 12.02
C LEU A 126 -11.17 7.99 12.11
N LYS A 127 -11.12 7.07 13.06
CA LYS A 127 -12.17 6.08 13.25
C LYS A 127 -13.33 6.62 14.07
N ALA A 128 -13.09 7.68 14.78
CA ALA A 128 -14.11 8.28 15.66
C ALA A 128 -15.17 9.05 14.88
#